data_3d573dea915ee2cf203fe8cff78fcb1b
#
_entry.id   3d573dea915ee2cf203fe8cff78fcb1b
#
_cell.length_a   1.000
_cell.length_b   1.000
_cell.length_c   1.000
_cell.angle_alpha   90.00
_cell.angle_beta   90.00
_cell.angle_gamma   90.00
#
_symmetry.space_group_name_H-M   'P 1'
#
loop_
_entity.id
_entity.type
_entity.pdbx_description
1 polymer ?
#
loop_
_entity_poly.entity_id
_entity_poly.type
_entity_poly.pdbx_seq_one_letter_code
_entity_poly.pdbx_strand_id
1 'polypeptide(L)'
;MKSIVIAAVMTVGMVAAGTANAAGEAELAQKSGCMTCHAVDTKKMGPAFKDVGAKFKGKADAQKNLVTALSTGKGHPQQKAAEADLNTLVKWVLSM
;
A
#
# COMPACT_ATOMS: atom_id res chain seq x y z
N MET A 1 -34.28 33.46 -39.44
CA MET A 1 -33.97 32.11 -38.92
C MET A 1 -32.62 32.18 -38.22
N LYS A 2 -32.66 32.11 -36.90
CA LYS A 2 -31.44 32.20 -36.10
C LYS A 2 -31.21 30.85 -35.53
N SER A 3 -30.14 30.19 -35.99
CA SER A 3 -29.68 28.89 -35.48
C SER A 3 -29.00 29.10 -34.15
N ILE A 4 -29.57 28.56 -33.11
CA ILE A 4 -28.95 28.54 -31.79
C ILE A 4 -28.04 27.30 -31.74
N VAL A 5 -26.74 27.54 -31.75
CA VAL A 5 -25.76 26.49 -31.52
C VAL A 5 -25.62 26.37 -30.01
N ILE A 6 -26.17 25.31 -29.47
CA ILE A 6 -25.93 24.95 -28.07
C ILE A 6 -24.61 24.21 -28.02
N ALA A 7 -23.58 24.90 -27.54
CA ALA A 7 -22.32 24.26 -27.22
C ALA A 7 -22.49 23.43 -25.94
N ALA A 8 -22.54 22.14 -26.09
CA ALA A 8 -22.47 21.23 -24.94
C ALA A 8 -21.06 21.27 -24.38
N VAL A 9 -20.91 21.89 -23.22
CA VAL A 9 -19.68 21.83 -22.46
C VAL A 9 -19.64 20.45 -21.76
N MET A 10 -18.88 19.55 -22.34
CA MET A 10 -18.55 18.29 -21.66
C MET A 10 -17.48 18.58 -20.59
N THR A 11 -17.92 18.68 -19.36
CA THR A 11 -16.99 18.63 -18.23
C THR A 11 -16.52 17.20 -18.08
N VAL A 12 -15.31 16.94 -18.56
CA VAL A 12 -14.62 15.70 -18.25
C VAL A 12 -14.21 15.76 -16.79
N GLY A 13 -14.94 15.07 -15.95
CA GLY A 13 -14.55 14.88 -14.56
C GLY A 13 -13.28 14.03 -14.52
N MET A 14 -12.17 14.63 -14.20
CA MET A 14 -10.94 13.91 -13.91
C MET A 14 -11.11 13.17 -12.58
N VAL A 15 -11.35 11.88 -12.65
CA VAL A 15 -11.27 11.02 -11.47
C VAL A 15 -9.78 10.71 -11.27
N ALA A 16 -9.18 11.34 -10.27
CA ALA A 16 -7.81 11.01 -9.86
C ALA A 16 -7.84 9.65 -9.13
N ALA A 17 -7.72 8.56 -9.87
CA ALA A 17 -7.82 7.20 -9.33
C ALA A 17 -6.53 6.71 -8.66
N GLY A 18 -5.45 7.49 -8.58
CA GLY A 18 -4.13 7.00 -8.17
C GLY A 18 -3.66 7.39 -6.77
N THR A 19 -4.18 8.48 -6.19
CA THR A 19 -3.62 9.04 -4.95
C THR A 19 -4.36 8.61 -3.67
N ALA A 20 -5.60 8.17 -3.78
CA ALA A 20 -6.42 7.77 -2.63
C ALA A 20 -5.95 6.45 -2.00
N ASN A 21 -5.35 5.53 -2.78
CA ASN A 21 -4.95 4.20 -2.29
C ASN A 21 -3.68 4.24 -1.43
N ALA A 22 -2.70 5.09 -1.75
CA ALA A 22 -1.47 5.22 -0.96
C ALA A 22 -1.76 5.76 0.45
N ALA A 23 -2.68 6.72 0.60
CA ALA A 23 -3.11 7.24 1.88
C ALA A 23 -3.88 6.19 2.70
N GLY A 24 -4.72 5.38 2.05
CA GLY A 24 -5.47 4.30 2.68
C GLY A 24 -4.58 3.18 3.20
N GLU A 25 -3.52 2.85 2.49
CA GLU A 25 -2.56 1.82 2.89
C GLU A 25 -1.71 2.25 4.08
N ALA A 26 -1.27 3.50 4.12
CA ALA A 26 -0.57 4.05 5.27
C ALA A 26 -1.44 4.06 6.53
N GLU A 27 -2.71 4.41 6.40
CA GLU A 27 -3.67 4.35 7.50
C GLU A 27 -3.92 2.92 7.96
N LEU A 28 -4.05 1.98 7.03
CA LEU A 28 -4.19 0.56 7.34
C LEU A 28 -2.97 0.04 8.10
N ALA A 29 -1.77 0.45 7.72
CA ALA A 29 -0.53 0.08 8.42
C ALA A 29 -0.54 0.59 9.86
N GLN A 30 -1.03 1.80 10.11
CA GLN A 30 -1.18 2.34 11.46
C GLN A 30 -2.18 1.53 12.28
N LYS A 31 -3.34 1.25 11.73
CA LYS A 31 -4.39 0.46 12.40
C LYS A 31 -3.94 -0.97 12.70
N SER A 32 -3.12 -1.53 11.85
CA SER A 32 -2.59 -2.89 12.00
C SER A 32 -1.40 -2.97 12.95
N GLY A 33 -0.92 -1.85 13.49
CA GLY A 33 0.19 -1.81 14.43
C GLY A 33 1.58 -1.86 13.80
N CYS A 34 1.69 -1.84 12.48
CA CYS A 34 2.98 -1.89 11.76
C CYS A 34 3.89 -0.72 12.13
N MET A 35 3.32 0.47 12.29
CA MET A 35 4.07 1.69 12.57
C MET A 35 4.65 1.77 13.98
N THR A 36 4.32 0.85 14.85
CA THR A 36 4.95 0.74 16.18
C THR A 36 6.42 0.34 16.06
N CYS A 37 6.75 -0.53 15.09
CA CYS A 37 8.10 -1.05 14.88
C CYS A 37 8.74 -0.60 13.57
N HIS A 38 7.97 -0.07 12.65
CA HIS A 38 8.44 0.37 11.34
C HIS A 38 8.11 1.83 11.07
N ALA A 39 8.90 2.45 10.22
CA ALA A 39 8.60 3.72 9.58
C ALA A 39 8.86 3.58 8.07
N VAL A 40 8.36 4.51 7.27
CA VAL A 40 8.54 4.46 5.82
C VAL A 40 10.00 4.67 5.44
N ASP A 41 10.66 5.66 6.03
CA ASP A 41 12.00 6.13 5.65
C ASP A 41 13.09 5.84 6.66
N THR A 42 12.73 5.49 7.89
CA THR A 42 13.71 5.37 8.97
C THR A 42 13.60 4.01 9.66
N LYS A 43 14.74 3.49 10.07
CA LYS A 43 14.81 2.29 10.88
C LYS A 43 14.34 2.59 12.31
N LYS A 44 13.50 1.70 12.83
CA LYS A 44 13.07 1.67 14.24
C LYS A 44 13.47 0.32 14.83
N MET A 45 12.56 -0.37 15.49
CA MET A 45 12.78 -1.76 15.92
C MET A 45 12.87 -2.70 14.72
N GLY A 46 12.05 -2.44 13.69
CA GLY A 46 12.13 -3.10 12.40
C GLY A 46 12.77 -2.21 11.33
N PRO A 47 13.11 -2.76 10.16
CA PRO A 47 13.67 -1.99 9.06
C PRO A 47 12.67 -0.97 8.51
N ALA A 48 13.18 0.08 7.86
CA ALA A 48 12.33 1.00 7.11
C ALA A 48 11.60 0.27 5.97
N PHE A 49 10.36 0.64 5.69
CA PHE A 49 9.61 0.00 4.61
C PHE A 49 10.29 0.14 3.24
N LYS A 50 10.91 1.28 2.97
CA LYS A 50 11.68 1.48 1.73
C LYS A 50 12.85 0.49 1.61
N ASP A 51 13.49 0.17 2.70
CA ASP A 51 14.59 -0.81 2.72
C ASP A 51 14.06 -2.23 2.47
N VAL A 52 12.91 -2.56 3.03
CA VAL A 52 12.24 -3.85 2.76
C VAL A 52 11.86 -3.93 1.28
N GLY A 53 11.26 -2.90 0.73
CA GLY A 53 10.92 -2.84 -0.69
C GLY A 53 12.15 -3.03 -1.59
N ALA A 54 13.25 -2.36 -1.29
CA ALA A 54 14.50 -2.47 -2.02
C ALA A 54 15.10 -3.89 -1.93
N LYS A 55 15.10 -4.47 -0.74
CA LYS A 55 15.66 -5.81 -0.49
C LYS A 55 14.95 -6.90 -1.29
N PHE A 56 13.63 -6.80 -1.40
CA PHE A 56 12.82 -7.82 -2.06
C PHE A 56 12.42 -7.49 -3.49
N LYS A 57 12.91 -6.38 -4.02
CA LYS A 57 12.61 -5.95 -5.39
C LYS A 57 13.03 -7.02 -6.42
N GLY A 58 12.11 -7.38 -7.30
CA GLY A 58 12.33 -8.38 -8.34
C GLY A 58 12.25 -9.83 -7.87
N LYS A 59 11.96 -10.08 -6.59
CA LYS A 59 11.80 -11.44 -6.07
C LYS A 59 10.34 -11.89 -6.21
N ALA A 60 10.06 -12.86 -7.06
CA ALA A 60 8.71 -13.30 -7.40
C ALA A 60 7.91 -13.81 -6.20
N ASP A 61 8.56 -14.48 -5.24
CA ASP A 61 7.90 -15.09 -4.08
C ASP A 61 7.81 -14.17 -2.86
N ALA A 62 8.34 -12.95 -2.94
CA ALA A 62 8.41 -12.05 -1.79
C ALA A 62 7.03 -11.72 -1.21
N GLN A 63 6.04 -11.45 -2.05
CA GLN A 63 4.67 -11.17 -1.62
C GLN A 63 4.12 -12.30 -0.75
N LYS A 64 4.17 -13.51 -1.23
CA LYS A 64 3.67 -14.71 -0.54
C LYS A 64 4.47 -14.98 0.74
N ASN A 65 5.79 -14.93 0.66
CA ASN A 65 6.66 -15.25 1.79
C ASN A 65 6.51 -14.24 2.93
N LEU A 66 6.37 -12.97 2.62
CA LEU A 66 6.17 -11.93 3.64
C LEU A 66 4.78 -12.03 4.27
N VAL A 67 3.75 -12.26 3.51
CA VAL A 67 2.39 -12.49 4.06
C VAL A 67 2.40 -13.71 4.98
N THR A 68 3.04 -14.80 4.57
CA THR A 68 3.17 -16.01 5.40
C THR A 68 3.92 -15.72 6.70
N ALA A 69 5.04 -14.99 6.65
CA ALA A 69 5.79 -14.61 7.84
C ALA A 69 4.96 -13.78 8.81
N LEU A 70 4.21 -12.81 8.31
CA LEU A 70 3.35 -11.96 9.12
C LEU A 70 2.18 -12.72 9.75
N SER A 71 1.60 -13.66 9.03
CA SER A 71 0.44 -14.41 9.51
C SER A 71 0.80 -15.56 10.45
N THR A 72 1.97 -16.17 10.29
CA THR A 72 2.40 -17.33 11.08
C THR A 72 3.38 -17.00 12.21
N GLY A 73 4.02 -15.83 12.16
CA GLY A 73 5.03 -15.44 13.14
C GLY A 73 6.41 -16.04 12.88
N LYS A 74 6.64 -16.64 11.72
CA LYS A 74 7.97 -17.18 11.35
C LYS A 74 8.86 -16.09 10.78
N GLY A 75 9.87 -15.69 11.54
CA GLY A 75 10.81 -14.65 11.13
C GLY A 75 10.28 -13.23 11.28
N HIS A 76 9.11 -13.07 11.82
CA HIS A 76 8.46 -11.78 12.11
C HIS A 76 7.42 -12.00 13.20
N PRO A 77 7.20 -11.04 14.12
CA PRO A 77 6.10 -11.14 15.07
C PRO A 77 4.76 -11.33 14.36
N GLN A 78 3.98 -12.30 14.82
CA GLN A 78 2.68 -12.61 14.22
C GLN A 78 1.73 -11.41 14.28
N GLN A 79 1.10 -11.12 13.17
CA GLN A 79 0.12 -10.06 13.03
C GLN A 79 -1.30 -10.63 13.05
N LYS A 80 -2.20 -9.90 13.71
CA LYS A 80 -3.61 -10.31 13.82
C LYS A 80 -4.47 -9.78 12.68
N ALA A 81 -3.93 -8.96 11.80
CA ALA A 81 -4.66 -8.42 10.66
C ALA A 81 -5.15 -9.55 9.74
N ALA A 82 -6.27 -9.32 9.08
CA ALA A 82 -6.81 -10.25 8.09
C ALA A 82 -5.82 -10.47 6.94
N GLU A 83 -5.81 -11.65 6.37
CA GLU A 83 -4.88 -11.99 5.27
C GLU A 83 -5.00 -11.04 4.09
N ALA A 84 -6.22 -10.61 3.74
CA ALA A 84 -6.45 -9.63 2.69
C ALA A 84 -5.74 -8.30 2.99
N ASP A 85 -5.77 -7.85 4.24
CA ASP A 85 -5.09 -6.64 4.68
C ASP A 85 -3.57 -6.81 4.66
N LEU A 86 -3.07 -7.96 5.07
CA LEU A 86 -1.64 -8.27 5.00
C LEU A 86 -1.14 -8.27 3.56
N ASN A 87 -1.91 -8.83 2.63
CA ASN A 87 -1.59 -8.80 1.21
C ASN A 87 -1.53 -7.36 0.67
N THR A 88 -2.49 -6.54 1.03
CA THR A 88 -2.52 -5.13 0.66
C THR A 88 -1.30 -4.38 1.19
N LEU A 89 -0.97 -4.57 2.45
CA LEU A 89 0.16 -3.91 3.10
C LEU A 89 1.51 -4.35 2.53
N VAL A 90 1.70 -5.65 2.33
CA VAL A 90 2.94 -6.18 1.74
C VAL A 90 3.12 -5.67 0.31
N LYS A 91 2.07 -5.68 -0.49
CA LYS A 91 2.12 -5.14 -1.85
C LYS A 91 2.51 -3.66 -1.86
N TRP A 92 1.97 -2.89 -0.95
CA TRP A 92 2.32 -1.48 -0.80
C TRP A 92 3.79 -1.29 -0.44
N VAL A 93 4.28 -2.00 0.57
CA VAL A 93 5.70 -1.95 0.98
C VAL A 93 6.63 -2.34 -0.16
N LEU A 94 6.30 -3.41 -0.88
CA LEU A 94 7.11 -3.88 -2.02
C LEU A 94 7.10 -2.93 -3.22
N SER A 95 6.16 -2.00 -3.27
CA SER A 95 6.06 -0.99 -4.32
C SER A 95 6.95 0.23 -4.10
N MET A 96 7.57 0.35 -2.94
CA MET A 96 8.39 1.50 -2.56
C MET A 96 9.79 1.55 -3.21
#